data_268ec1b657785bdeb4e192f7cc4327b7
#
_entry.id   268ec1b657785bdeb4e192f7cc4327b7
#
_cell.length_a   1.000
_cell.length_b   1.000
_cell.length_c   1.000
_cell.angle_alpha   90.00
_cell.angle_beta   90.00
_cell.angle_gamma   90.00
#
_symmetry.space_group_name_H-M   'P 1'
#
loop_
_entity.id
_entity.type
_entity.pdbx_description
1 polymer ?
#
loop_
_entity_poly.entity_id
_entity_poly.type
_entity_poly.pdbx_seq_one_letter_code
_entity_poly.pdbx_strand_id
1 'polypeptide(L)'
;SRLHAFKRMGVAYMTLCHNGDNELCDSAAGQGEWGGLSPFGREVVTEMNRIGMMIDVSHAADATFDDVIRLSRRPIVATHSSCRALCDHRRNLDDDRIRALAAQGGVMQICLYGGFINHDHPDGATLSDAVRHILHVIRLVGPNHVGIGSDFDGGGGLIGCQSAGEMIQITLRLLAEGLSDADIANIWGGNFMRVMDAQRLPLA
;
A
#
# COMPACT_ATOMS: atom_id res chain seq x y z
N SER A 1 -8.37 -24.10 -7.87
CA SER A 1 -7.06 -23.43 -8.00
C SER A 1 -6.45 -23.14 -6.63
N ARG A 2 -5.15 -22.85 -6.54
CA ARG A 2 -4.46 -22.48 -5.30
C ARG A 2 -5.07 -21.22 -4.68
N LEU A 3 -5.46 -20.25 -5.50
CA LEU A 3 -6.09 -19.00 -5.06
C LEU A 3 -7.38 -19.26 -4.24
N HIS A 4 -8.21 -20.18 -4.71
CA HIS A 4 -9.43 -20.59 -3.98
C HIS A 4 -9.10 -21.32 -2.66
N ALA A 5 -8.04 -22.12 -2.64
CA ALA A 5 -7.60 -22.78 -1.42
C ALA A 5 -7.18 -21.74 -0.37
N PHE A 6 -6.36 -20.77 -0.76
CA PHE A 6 -5.97 -19.67 0.12
C PHE A 6 -7.18 -18.87 0.64
N LYS A 7 -8.14 -18.56 -0.23
CA LYS A 7 -9.36 -17.86 0.20
C LYS A 7 -10.15 -18.66 1.22
N ARG A 8 -10.32 -19.98 1.03
CA ARG A 8 -10.99 -20.85 2.03
C ARG A 8 -10.24 -20.95 3.35
N MET A 9 -8.90 -20.83 3.32
CA MET A 9 -8.06 -20.79 4.53
C MET A 9 -8.11 -19.43 5.26
N GLY A 10 -8.84 -18.45 4.73
CA GLY A 10 -9.00 -17.14 5.35
C GLY A 10 -8.01 -16.07 4.88
N VAL A 11 -7.21 -16.34 3.85
CA VAL A 11 -6.32 -15.31 3.26
C VAL A 11 -7.19 -14.17 2.73
N ALA A 12 -6.97 -12.97 3.26
CA ALA A 12 -7.76 -11.79 2.97
C ALA A 12 -7.25 -11.02 1.75
N TYR A 13 -5.93 -10.94 1.58
CA TYR A 13 -5.28 -10.25 0.45
C TYR A 13 -4.06 -11.01 -0.06
N MET A 14 -3.59 -10.65 -1.24
CA MET A 14 -2.37 -11.18 -1.84
C MET A 14 -1.61 -10.06 -2.56
N THR A 15 -0.33 -9.93 -2.23
CA THR A 15 0.64 -9.09 -2.93
C THR A 15 1.04 -9.80 -4.23
N LEU A 16 0.98 -9.10 -5.38
CA LEU A 16 1.15 -9.72 -6.70
C LEU A 16 2.58 -10.14 -6.98
N CYS A 17 3.57 -9.40 -6.48
CA CYS A 17 4.99 -9.71 -6.64
C CYS A 17 5.79 -9.21 -5.43
N HIS A 18 7.07 -9.56 -5.40
CA HIS A 18 8.03 -9.04 -4.40
C HIS A 18 9.20 -8.32 -5.13
N ASN A 19 10.43 -8.67 -4.87
CA ASN A 19 11.63 -7.95 -5.39
C ASN A 19 12.10 -8.43 -6.78
N GLY A 20 11.26 -9.09 -7.55
CA GLY A 20 11.53 -9.54 -8.92
C GLY A 20 10.25 -9.79 -9.69
N ASP A 21 10.36 -9.76 -11.00
CA ASP A 21 9.28 -10.14 -11.90
C ASP A 21 8.90 -11.61 -11.67
N ASN A 22 7.64 -11.94 -11.91
CA ASN A 22 7.15 -13.30 -11.78
C ASN A 22 6.12 -13.60 -12.88
N GLU A 23 5.49 -14.78 -12.80
CA GLU A 23 4.48 -15.21 -13.78
C GLU A 23 3.25 -14.29 -13.84
N LEU A 24 3.02 -13.43 -12.82
CA LEU A 24 1.85 -12.55 -12.77
C LEU A 24 2.14 -11.14 -13.32
N CYS A 25 3.29 -10.58 -12.98
CA CYS A 25 3.55 -9.17 -13.27
C CYS A 25 5.00 -8.75 -13.08
N ASP A 26 5.29 -7.55 -13.56
CA ASP A 26 6.54 -6.85 -13.29
C ASP A 26 6.56 -6.23 -11.90
N SER A 27 7.71 -6.37 -11.25
CA SER A 27 8.05 -5.76 -9.98
C SER A 27 8.77 -4.42 -10.19
N ALA A 28 8.62 -3.49 -9.25
CA ALA A 28 9.42 -2.27 -9.20
C ALA A 28 10.94 -2.55 -9.12
N ALA A 29 11.33 -3.74 -8.64
CA ALA A 29 12.72 -4.20 -8.59
C ALA A 29 13.09 -5.19 -9.71
N GLY A 30 12.17 -5.47 -10.64
CA GLY A 30 12.33 -6.39 -11.75
C GLY A 30 13.02 -5.78 -12.97
N GLN A 31 12.98 -6.50 -14.08
CA GLN A 31 13.55 -6.11 -15.37
C GLN A 31 12.50 -5.62 -16.38
N GLY A 32 11.20 -5.77 -16.08
CA GLY A 32 10.10 -5.36 -16.94
C GLY A 32 9.79 -6.38 -18.03
N GLU A 33 9.60 -7.63 -17.66
CA GLU A 33 9.37 -8.74 -18.59
C GLU A 33 8.04 -8.62 -19.36
N TRP A 34 6.99 -8.09 -18.71
CA TRP A 34 5.62 -8.07 -19.24
C TRP A 34 5.14 -6.69 -19.69
N GLY A 35 5.82 -5.61 -19.27
CA GLY A 35 5.32 -4.26 -19.43
C GLY A 35 4.08 -3.99 -18.56
N GLY A 36 3.94 -4.67 -17.43
CA GLY A 36 2.83 -4.59 -16.48
C GLY A 36 2.33 -5.97 -16.03
N LEU A 37 1.02 -6.22 -16.10
CA LEU A 37 0.45 -7.56 -15.85
C LEU A 37 0.69 -8.49 -17.04
N SER A 38 1.16 -9.70 -16.76
CA SER A 38 1.15 -10.78 -17.75
C SER A 38 -0.28 -11.18 -18.14
N PRO A 39 -0.48 -11.93 -19.23
CA PRO A 39 -1.80 -12.52 -19.54
C PRO A 39 -2.37 -13.33 -18.38
N PHE A 40 -1.54 -14.14 -17.72
CA PHE A 40 -1.95 -14.93 -16.54
C PHE A 40 -2.23 -14.03 -15.32
N GLY A 41 -1.45 -12.98 -15.11
CA GLY A 41 -1.71 -11.99 -14.06
C GLY A 41 -3.07 -11.31 -14.20
N ARG A 42 -3.51 -11.00 -15.43
CA ARG A 42 -4.84 -10.44 -15.69
C ARG A 42 -5.96 -11.40 -15.31
N GLU A 43 -5.79 -12.71 -15.59
CA GLU A 43 -6.74 -13.73 -15.15
C GLU A 43 -6.79 -13.83 -13.62
N VAL A 44 -5.63 -13.80 -12.95
CA VAL A 44 -5.52 -13.85 -11.48
C VAL A 44 -6.18 -12.63 -10.84
N VAL A 45 -5.92 -11.41 -11.31
CA VAL A 45 -6.55 -10.19 -10.82
C VAL A 45 -8.07 -10.24 -10.97
N THR A 46 -8.56 -10.70 -12.12
CA THR A 46 -10.00 -10.88 -12.38
C THR A 46 -10.60 -11.87 -11.40
N GLU A 47 -9.93 -13.00 -11.17
CA GLU A 47 -10.41 -14.03 -10.25
C GLU A 47 -10.34 -13.58 -8.78
N MET A 48 -9.30 -12.83 -8.37
CA MET A 48 -9.23 -12.22 -7.04
C MET A 48 -10.44 -11.32 -6.79
N ASN A 49 -10.81 -10.49 -7.75
CA ASN A 49 -12.03 -9.67 -7.67
C ASN A 49 -13.28 -10.52 -7.50
N ARG A 50 -13.41 -11.61 -8.30
CA ARG A 50 -14.59 -12.49 -8.26
C ARG A 50 -14.76 -13.18 -6.92
N ILE A 51 -13.68 -13.66 -6.31
CA ILE A 51 -13.72 -14.37 -5.03
C ILE A 51 -13.63 -13.44 -3.81
N GLY A 52 -13.49 -12.12 -4.02
CA GLY A 52 -13.36 -11.14 -2.96
C GLY A 52 -12.04 -11.27 -2.19
N MET A 53 -10.93 -11.53 -2.89
CA MET A 53 -9.58 -11.44 -2.33
C MET A 53 -8.99 -10.10 -2.70
N MET A 54 -8.59 -9.31 -1.70
CA MET A 54 -8.05 -7.98 -1.89
C MET A 54 -6.69 -8.04 -2.61
N ILE A 55 -6.48 -7.13 -3.55
CA ILE A 55 -5.23 -7.03 -4.33
C ILE A 55 -4.31 -6.04 -3.65
N ASP A 56 -3.08 -6.45 -3.35
CA ASP A 56 -2.02 -5.59 -2.87
C ASP A 56 -1.01 -5.33 -3.99
N VAL A 57 -0.79 -4.04 -4.28
CA VAL A 57 0.14 -3.56 -5.31
C VAL A 57 1.48 -3.08 -4.75
N SER A 58 1.76 -3.31 -3.47
CA SER A 58 3.11 -3.10 -2.94
C SER A 58 4.10 -3.92 -3.75
N HIS A 59 5.29 -3.40 -4.00
CA HIS A 59 6.31 -3.95 -4.89
C HIS A 59 6.01 -3.92 -6.39
N ALA A 60 4.79 -3.66 -6.83
CA ALA A 60 4.44 -3.62 -8.24
C ALA A 60 5.19 -2.50 -8.98
N ALA A 61 5.62 -2.78 -10.22
CA ALA A 61 6.08 -1.74 -11.13
C ALA A 61 4.93 -0.77 -11.45
N ASP A 62 5.26 0.45 -11.87
CA ASP A 62 4.28 1.46 -12.23
C ASP A 62 3.28 0.96 -13.27
N ALA A 63 3.75 0.26 -14.31
CA ALA A 63 2.89 -0.32 -15.34
C ALA A 63 1.97 -1.42 -14.79
N THR A 64 2.44 -2.23 -13.84
CA THR A 64 1.62 -3.22 -13.14
C THR A 64 0.53 -2.56 -12.31
N PHE A 65 0.88 -1.51 -11.56
CA PHE A 65 -0.10 -0.72 -10.82
C PHE A 65 -1.19 -0.17 -11.75
N ASP A 66 -0.78 0.46 -12.87
CA ASP A 66 -1.70 1.06 -13.84
C ASP A 66 -2.63 0.02 -14.49
N ASP A 67 -2.12 -1.18 -14.78
CA ASP A 67 -2.93 -2.29 -15.27
C ASP A 67 -3.93 -2.78 -14.24
N VAL A 68 -3.52 -2.92 -12.97
CA VAL A 68 -4.40 -3.34 -11.88
C VAL A 68 -5.51 -2.31 -11.65
N ILE A 69 -5.20 -1.01 -11.63
CA ILE A 69 -6.20 0.07 -11.51
C ILE A 69 -7.23 0.00 -12.63
N ARG A 70 -6.80 -0.26 -13.88
CA ARG A 70 -7.72 -0.37 -15.02
C ARG A 70 -8.60 -1.62 -14.96
N LEU A 71 -8.08 -2.71 -14.42
CA LEU A 71 -8.74 -4.01 -14.45
C LEU A 71 -9.59 -4.30 -13.21
N SER A 72 -9.15 -3.83 -12.04
CA SER A 72 -9.83 -4.12 -10.78
C SER A 72 -11.18 -3.41 -10.69
N ARG A 73 -12.22 -4.17 -10.32
CA ARG A 73 -13.57 -3.68 -10.03
C ARG A 73 -13.82 -3.49 -8.52
N ARG A 74 -12.81 -3.73 -7.71
CA ARG A 74 -12.85 -3.57 -6.26
C ARG A 74 -11.72 -2.66 -5.81
N PRO A 75 -11.89 -1.97 -4.68
CA PRO A 75 -10.79 -1.22 -4.08
C PRO A 75 -9.58 -2.12 -3.83
N ILE A 76 -8.39 -1.58 -4.10
CA ILE A 76 -7.11 -2.25 -3.90
C ILE A 76 -6.31 -1.57 -2.79
N VAL A 77 -5.23 -2.18 -2.36
CA VAL A 77 -4.34 -1.62 -1.33
C VAL A 77 -2.89 -1.58 -1.81
N ALA A 78 -2.12 -0.64 -1.26
CA ALA A 78 -0.67 -0.69 -1.21
C ALA A 78 -0.29 -0.82 0.26
N THR A 79 -0.02 -2.05 0.73
CA THR A 79 0.14 -2.34 2.17
C THR A 79 1.41 -1.74 2.78
N HIS A 80 2.43 -1.44 1.97
CA HIS A 80 3.68 -0.81 2.40
C HIS A 80 4.37 -0.10 1.23
N SER A 81 3.95 1.14 0.99
CA SER A 81 4.52 2.06 0.00
C SER A 81 4.58 3.47 0.59
N SER A 82 5.37 4.36 -0.02
CA SER A 82 5.46 5.75 0.42
C SER A 82 5.28 6.71 -0.75
N CYS A 83 5.47 8.03 -0.54
CA CYS A 83 5.20 9.05 -1.56
C CYS A 83 6.46 9.36 -2.37
N ARG A 84 6.41 9.18 -3.68
CA ARG A 84 7.54 9.46 -4.58
C ARG A 84 7.88 10.95 -4.62
N ALA A 85 6.89 11.82 -4.47
CA ALA A 85 7.11 13.27 -4.40
C ALA A 85 7.98 13.73 -3.22
N LEU A 86 8.08 12.93 -2.14
CA LEU A 86 8.90 13.23 -0.97
C LEU A 86 10.20 12.43 -0.94
N CYS A 87 10.23 11.26 -1.56
CA CYS A 87 11.38 10.39 -1.65
C CYS A 87 11.32 9.67 -3.00
N ASP A 88 12.12 10.10 -3.96
CA ASP A 88 12.14 9.55 -5.32
C ASP A 88 12.74 8.15 -5.32
N HIS A 89 11.88 7.18 -5.06
CA HIS A 89 12.23 5.77 -5.05
C HIS A 89 11.19 4.96 -5.82
N ARG A 90 11.66 3.98 -6.61
CA ARG A 90 10.79 3.14 -7.47
C ARG A 90 9.69 2.35 -6.73
N ARG A 91 9.85 2.13 -5.43
CA ARG A 91 8.84 1.46 -4.57
C ARG A 91 7.74 2.41 -4.10
N ASN A 92 7.91 3.71 -4.27
CA ASN A 92 6.98 4.74 -3.86
C ASN A 92 5.99 5.08 -4.98
N LEU A 93 4.76 5.42 -4.61
CA LEU A 93 3.73 5.86 -5.56
C LEU A 93 3.87 7.36 -5.81
N ASP A 94 3.74 7.77 -7.06
CA ASP A 94 3.58 9.18 -7.42
C ASP A 94 2.17 9.68 -7.09
N ASP A 95 1.99 11.00 -7.16
CA ASP A 95 0.73 11.65 -6.77
C ASP A 95 -0.45 11.22 -7.63
N ASP A 96 -0.24 10.92 -8.92
CA ASP A 96 -1.32 10.51 -9.81
C ASP A 96 -1.79 9.08 -9.48
N ARG A 97 -0.88 8.18 -9.13
CA ARG A 97 -1.21 6.83 -8.67
C ARG A 97 -1.88 6.84 -7.30
N ILE A 98 -1.46 7.74 -6.39
CA ILE A 98 -2.15 7.94 -5.11
C ILE A 98 -3.59 8.41 -5.35
N ARG A 99 -3.81 9.35 -6.25
CA ARG A 99 -5.17 9.80 -6.62
C ARG A 99 -6.00 8.69 -7.27
N ALA A 100 -5.41 7.91 -8.17
CA ALA A 100 -6.09 6.80 -8.84
C ALA A 100 -6.51 5.71 -7.83
N LEU A 101 -5.62 5.35 -6.90
CA LEU A 101 -5.92 4.40 -5.81
C LEU A 101 -7.07 4.91 -4.94
N ALA A 102 -7.04 6.17 -4.54
CA ALA A 102 -8.07 6.79 -3.72
C ALA A 102 -9.42 6.87 -4.46
N ALA A 103 -9.42 7.20 -5.77
CA ALA A 103 -10.62 7.27 -6.59
C ALA A 103 -11.37 5.94 -6.68
N GLN A 104 -10.66 4.80 -6.57
CA GLN A 104 -11.26 3.46 -6.46
C GLN A 104 -11.65 3.10 -5.02
N GLY A 105 -11.50 3.99 -4.05
CA GLY A 105 -11.76 3.70 -2.64
C GLY A 105 -10.64 2.93 -1.94
N GLY A 106 -9.48 2.81 -2.55
CA GLY A 106 -8.31 2.11 -2.02
C GLY A 106 -7.59 2.83 -0.88
N VAL A 107 -6.55 2.19 -0.35
CA VAL A 107 -5.73 2.69 0.77
C VAL A 107 -4.26 2.43 0.51
N MET A 108 -3.43 3.45 0.71
CA MET A 108 -1.98 3.35 0.77
C MET A 108 -1.51 3.39 2.22
N GLN A 109 -0.76 2.38 2.66
CA GLN A 109 -0.18 2.32 3.99
C GLN A 109 1.30 2.69 3.90
N ILE A 110 1.70 3.71 4.69
CA ILE A 110 3.06 4.25 4.63
C ILE A 110 4.05 3.25 5.22
N CYS A 111 5.02 2.85 4.40
CA CYS A 111 6.12 1.97 4.79
C CYS A 111 7.11 2.72 5.69
N LEU A 112 7.57 2.08 6.76
CA LEU A 112 8.55 2.68 7.68
C LEU A 112 9.99 2.23 7.36
N TYR A 113 10.26 1.84 6.12
CA TYR A 113 11.62 1.55 5.67
C TYR A 113 12.34 2.86 5.29
N GLY A 114 13.50 3.12 5.90
CA GLY A 114 14.22 4.39 5.77
C GLY A 114 14.50 4.80 4.33
N GLY A 115 14.87 3.84 3.46
CA GLY A 115 15.15 4.11 2.05
C GLY A 115 13.93 4.54 1.22
N PHE A 116 12.69 4.34 1.72
CA PHE A 116 11.46 4.81 1.07
C PHE A 116 10.95 6.12 1.68
N ILE A 117 11.53 6.51 2.81
CA ILE A 117 11.15 7.72 3.56
C ILE A 117 12.14 8.87 3.33
N ASN A 118 13.44 8.55 3.32
CA ASN A 118 14.51 9.54 3.08
C ASN A 118 15.65 8.86 2.32
N HIS A 119 15.63 8.98 0.99
CA HIS A 119 16.60 8.30 0.12
C HIS A 119 18.05 8.76 0.35
N ASP A 120 18.26 10.02 0.65
CA ASP A 120 19.60 10.61 0.81
C ASP A 120 20.26 10.19 2.13
N HIS A 121 19.43 9.94 3.16
CA HIS A 121 19.88 9.55 4.50
C HIS A 121 18.98 8.44 5.07
N PRO A 122 18.97 7.21 4.49
CA PRO A 122 18.05 6.15 4.92
C PRO A 122 18.22 5.76 6.39
N ASP A 123 19.45 5.66 6.87
CA ASP A 123 19.75 5.31 8.28
C ASP A 123 19.42 6.45 9.27
N GLY A 124 19.29 7.68 8.76
CA GLY A 124 18.89 8.86 9.51
C GLY A 124 17.40 9.21 9.39
N ALA A 125 16.63 8.41 8.67
CA ALA A 125 15.20 8.64 8.50
C ALA A 125 14.45 8.56 9.84
N THR A 126 13.55 9.51 10.06
CA THR A 126 12.85 9.69 11.33
C THR A 126 11.36 9.41 11.20
N LEU A 127 10.71 9.18 12.34
CA LEU A 127 9.26 9.12 12.41
C LEU A 127 8.59 10.41 11.89
N SER A 128 9.20 11.58 12.10
CA SER A 128 8.68 12.84 11.57
C SER A 128 8.69 12.87 10.04
N ASP A 129 9.66 12.22 9.41
CA ASP A 129 9.68 12.06 7.95
C ASP A 129 8.53 11.19 7.48
N ALA A 130 8.26 10.05 8.14
CA ALA A 130 7.12 9.19 7.82
C ALA A 130 5.77 9.91 8.01
N VAL A 131 5.62 10.71 9.06
CA VAL A 131 4.43 11.55 9.28
C VAL A 131 4.24 12.54 8.13
N ARG A 132 5.31 13.12 7.58
CA ARG A 132 5.20 13.98 6.39
C ARG A 132 4.61 13.23 5.18
N HIS A 133 4.94 11.95 5.00
CA HIS A 133 4.32 11.11 3.96
C HIS A 133 2.83 10.90 4.22
N ILE A 134 2.42 10.61 5.46
CA ILE A 134 1.00 10.50 5.84
C ILE A 134 0.26 11.80 5.51
N LEU A 135 0.79 12.94 5.96
CA LEU A 135 0.20 14.25 5.70
C LEU A 135 0.16 14.62 4.22
N HIS A 136 1.13 14.16 3.42
CA HIS A 136 1.12 14.35 1.98
C HIS A 136 -0.09 13.65 1.34
N VAL A 137 -0.33 12.38 1.68
CA VAL A 137 -1.51 11.65 1.20
C VAL A 137 -2.80 12.32 1.65
N ILE A 138 -2.87 12.76 2.92
CA ILE A 138 -4.06 13.47 3.44
C ILE A 138 -4.33 14.74 2.63
N ARG A 139 -3.31 15.53 2.31
CA ARG A 139 -3.46 16.74 1.48
C ARG A 139 -3.93 16.44 0.06
N LEU A 140 -3.51 15.31 -0.52
CA LEU A 140 -3.86 14.92 -1.89
C LEU A 140 -5.29 14.38 -2.00
N VAL A 141 -5.70 13.51 -1.07
CA VAL A 141 -6.88 12.65 -1.23
C VAL A 141 -7.72 12.49 0.04
N GLY A 142 -7.32 13.14 1.14
CA GLY A 142 -8.00 13.05 2.42
C GLY A 142 -7.54 11.89 3.31
N PRO A 143 -7.93 11.89 4.60
CA PRO A 143 -7.46 10.94 5.60
C PRO A 143 -8.00 9.51 5.41
N ASN A 144 -9.02 9.32 4.58
CA ASN A 144 -9.66 8.02 4.37
C ASN A 144 -8.88 7.07 3.45
N HIS A 145 -7.75 7.51 2.88
CA HIS A 145 -6.99 6.75 1.88
C HIS A 145 -5.54 6.47 2.30
N VAL A 146 -5.21 6.71 3.56
CA VAL A 146 -3.88 6.47 4.11
C VAL A 146 -3.94 5.57 5.35
N GLY A 147 -2.87 4.81 5.58
CA GLY A 147 -2.68 3.96 6.75
C GLY A 147 -1.20 3.79 7.10
N ILE A 148 -0.90 2.83 7.96
CA ILE A 148 0.45 2.52 8.44
C ILE A 148 0.80 1.10 8.03
N GLY A 149 1.89 0.95 7.26
CA GLY A 149 2.41 -0.32 6.77
C GLY A 149 3.86 -0.51 7.21
N SER A 150 4.08 -0.74 8.47
CA SER A 150 5.39 -0.68 9.15
C SER A 150 6.54 -1.40 8.44
N ASP A 151 6.28 -2.60 7.92
CA ASP A 151 7.28 -3.46 7.28
C ASP A 151 8.49 -3.80 8.19
N PHE A 152 8.26 -3.97 9.49
CA PHE A 152 9.32 -4.20 10.48
C PHE A 152 10.15 -5.47 10.20
N ASP A 153 9.54 -6.53 9.72
CA ASP A 153 10.22 -7.78 9.35
C ASP A 153 10.89 -7.71 7.96
N GLY A 154 10.54 -6.70 7.15
CA GLY A 154 11.17 -6.38 5.87
C GLY A 154 12.28 -5.31 5.97
N GLY A 155 12.71 -4.96 7.18
CA GLY A 155 13.73 -3.95 7.42
C GLY A 155 13.18 -2.56 7.76
N GLY A 156 11.88 -2.45 7.99
CA GLY A 156 11.25 -1.24 8.50
C GLY A 156 11.74 -0.88 9.91
N GLY A 157 11.67 0.40 10.23
CA GLY A 157 12.10 0.97 11.49
C GLY A 157 12.79 2.31 11.26
N LEU A 158 12.33 3.33 11.97
CA LEU A 158 12.81 4.71 11.84
C LEU A 158 13.26 5.23 13.20
N ILE A 159 14.13 6.23 13.21
CA ILE A 159 14.47 6.91 14.45
C ILE A 159 13.19 7.46 15.09
N GLY A 160 12.86 6.99 16.29
CA GLY A 160 11.63 7.31 17.03
C GLY A 160 10.46 6.35 16.81
N CYS A 161 10.62 5.29 15.97
CA CYS A 161 9.69 4.16 15.85
C CYS A 161 10.39 2.96 15.21
N GLN A 162 11.12 2.16 15.98
CA GLN A 162 11.91 1.03 15.51
C GLN A 162 11.20 -0.33 15.70
N SER A 163 10.11 -0.34 16.42
CA SER A 163 9.39 -1.59 16.75
C SER A 163 7.91 -1.35 16.99
N ALA A 164 7.13 -2.43 17.02
CA ALA A 164 5.70 -2.38 17.34
C ALA A 164 5.42 -1.73 18.70
N GLY A 165 6.33 -1.88 19.67
CA GLY A 165 6.20 -1.26 21.00
C GLY A 165 6.27 0.27 20.98
N GLU A 166 6.84 0.86 19.94
CA GLU A 166 7.02 2.30 19.79
C GLU A 166 5.97 2.95 18.88
N MET A 167 5.08 2.17 18.26
CA MET A 167 4.10 2.69 17.29
C MET A 167 3.14 3.72 17.87
N ILE A 168 2.95 3.76 19.21
CA ILE A 168 2.18 4.83 19.87
C ILE A 168 2.72 6.23 19.54
N GLN A 169 4.02 6.35 19.25
CA GLN A 169 4.65 7.62 18.86
C GLN A 169 4.03 8.20 17.57
N ILE A 170 3.54 7.36 16.66
CA ILE A 170 2.81 7.79 15.46
C ILE A 170 1.54 8.53 15.88
N THR A 171 0.75 7.96 16.80
CA THR A 171 -0.47 8.61 17.34
C THR A 171 -0.16 9.98 17.92
N LEU A 172 0.87 10.07 18.76
CA LEU A 172 1.25 11.33 19.40
C LEU A 172 1.66 12.41 18.38
N ARG A 173 2.36 12.01 17.30
CA ARG A 173 2.72 12.92 16.22
C ARG A 173 1.50 13.36 15.41
N LEU A 174 0.58 12.45 15.06
CA LEU A 174 -0.63 12.80 14.33
C LEU A 174 -1.56 13.74 15.14
N LEU A 175 -1.65 13.53 16.45
CA LEU A 175 -2.35 14.46 17.36
C LEU A 175 -1.69 15.83 17.37
N ALA A 176 -0.36 15.91 17.42
CA ALA A 176 0.39 17.17 17.38
C ALA A 176 0.20 17.92 16.05
N GLU A 177 -0.05 17.19 14.94
CA GLU A 177 -0.41 17.78 13.64
C GLU A 177 -1.89 18.18 13.56
N GLY A 178 -2.67 17.98 14.61
CA GLY A 178 -4.07 18.43 14.71
C GLY A 178 -5.09 17.49 14.06
N LEU A 179 -4.74 16.23 13.80
CA LEU A 179 -5.71 15.26 13.30
C LEU A 179 -6.73 14.90 14.39
N SER A 180 -7.97 14.69 13.98
CA SER A 180 -9.03 14.23 14.90
C SER A 180 -8.80 12.77 15.32
N ASP A 181 -9.34 12.38 16.48
CA ASP A 181 -9.34 10.99 16.94
C ASP A 181 -9.95 10.03 15.91
N ALA A 182 -10.99 10.48 15.20
CA ALA A 182 -11.64 9.70 14.15
C ALA A 182 -10.71 9.46 12.94
N ASP A 183 -9.98 10.49 12.50
CA ASP A 183 -9.01 10.34 11.41
C ASP A 183 -7.86 9.42 11.82
N ILE A 184 -7.37 9.56 13.05
CA ILE A 184 -6.31 8.70 13.59
C ILE A 184 -6.77 7.25 13.66
N ALA A 185 -7.99 6.98 14.15
CA ALA A 185 -8.55 5.63 14.18
C ALA A 185 -8.70 5.03 12.77
N ASN A 186 -9.10 5.84 11.79
CA ASN A 186 -9.17 5.44 10.39
C ASN A 186 -7.78 5.11 9.82
N ILE A 187 -6.77 5.94 10.09
CA ILE A 187 -5.38 5.71 9.65
C ILE A 187 -4.80 4.43 10.28
N TRP A 188 -5.10 4.17 11.56
CA TRP A 188 -4.66 2.96 12.26
C TRP A 188 -5.22 1.66 11.71
N GLY A 189 -6.43 1.66 11.18
CA GLY A 189 -7.01 0.44 10.66
C GLY A 189 -8.38 0.59 10.01
N GLY A 190 -9.16 1.60 10.38
CA GLY A 190 -10.52 1.80 9.86
C GLY A 190 -10.55 1.84 8.33
N ASN A 191 -9.59 2.52 7.70
CA ASN A 191 -9.47 2.60 6.24
C ASN A 191 -9.20 1.24 5.60
N PHE A 192 -8.28 0.45 6.16
CA PHE A 192 -7.96 -0.89 5.66
C PHE A 192 -9.16 -1.83 5.83
N MET A 193 -9.82 -1.80 6.99
CA MET A 193 -11.02 -2.60 7.26
C MET A 193 -12.15 -2.26 6.28
N ARG A 194 -12.36 -0.99 5.95
CA ARG A 194 -13.33 -0.55 4.94
C ARG A 194 -13.04 -1.19 3.57
N VAL A 195 -11.77 -1.22 3.13
CA VAL A 195 -11.39 -1.88 1.87
C VAL A 195 -11.62 -3.38 1.95
N MET A 196 -11.31 -4.00 3.10
CA MET A 196 -11.53 -5.43 3.33
C MET A 196 -13.03 -5.79 3.30
N ASP A 197 -13.89 -4.96 3.88
CA ASP A 197 -15.33 -5.17 3.86
C ASP A 197 -15.93 -4.99 2.44
N ALA A 198 -15.39 -4.05 1.66
CA ALA A 198 -15.78 -3.87 0.27
C ALA A 198 -15.52 -5.12 -0.60
N GLN A 199 -14.60 -6.00 -0.21
CA GLN A 199 -14.37 -7.26 -0.92
C GLN A 199 -15.52 -8.27 -0.74
N ARG A 200 -16.36 -8.11 0.28
CA ARG A 200 -17.47 -9.00 0.59
C ARG A 200 -18.76 -8.63 -0.14
N LEU A 201 -18.85 -7.43 -0.67
CA LEU A 201 -20.02 -6.96 -1.39
C LEU A 201 -20.13 -7.65 -2.77
N PRO A 202 -21.35 -7.87 -3.31
CA PRO A 202 -21.51 -8.29 -4.69
C PRO A 202 -20.81 -7.31 -5.65
N LEU A 203 -20.25 -7.83 -6.75
CA LEU A 203 -19.78 -6.96 -7.83
C LEU A 203 -21.01 -6.38 -8.53
N ALA A 204 -21.00 -5.06 -8.70
CA ALA A 204 -22.02 -4.36 -9.47
C ALA A 204 -21.90 -4.67 -10.97
#